data_66a0276bfe00b7218339040d6f7651e6
#
_entry.id   66a0276bfe00b7218339040d6f7651e6
#
_cell.length_a   1.000
_cell.length_b   1.000
_cell.length_c   1.000
_cell.angle_alpha   90.00
_cell.angle_beta   90.00
_cell.angle_gamma   90.00
#
_symmetry.space_group_name_H-M   'P 1'
#
loop_
_entity.id
_entity.type
_entity.pdbx_description
1 polymer ?
#
loop_
_entity_poly.entity_id
_entity_poly.type
_entity_poly.pdbx_seq_one_letter_code
_entity_poly.pdbx_strand_id
1 'polypeptide(L)'
;MLKRTLALAAGIALSVSALAAQAADVLKVSAIPDEAPTELQRKFKPLGAYLEKELGMPVEFVPVSDYAAVVEGIAADRVDLAWLGGFTFVQTRLKTGNAIPLVQREQDEKFTSKFITADAGVNSLQDLKGKTFAFGSVSSTSGSLMPRYFMQQDGIVPEQFFSRVAFSGAHDATVAWVQAGKVDAGVLNASVWDKLVAAGKVDTAKVKVIATTPTYYDYNWTVRGTLDPALTAKIKAAFLALDPANPEHKAILDLQAASRFIETKPENYTGIEEAARAAGLLK
;
A
#
# COMPACT_ATOMS: atom_id res chain seq x y z
N MET A 1 -15.42 90.40 -19.43
CA MET A 1 -15.79 89.77 -18.15
C MET A 1 -15.98 88.30 -18.40
N LEU A 2 -14.97 87.52 -18.00
CA LEU A 2 -14.82 86.09 -18.29
C LEU A 2 -15.14 85.29 -17.02
N LYS A 3 -16.24 84.54 -17.00
CA LYS A 3 -16.58 83.63 -15.91
C LYS A 3 -15.94 82.28 -16.18
N ARG A 4 -14.99 81.91 -15.34
CA ARG A 4 -14.39 80.56 -15.32
C ARG A 4 -15.26 79.63 -14.48
N THR A 5 -15.82 78.62 -15.08
CA THR A 5 -16.45 77.50 -14.40
C THR A 5 -15.43 76.41 -14.19
N LEU A 6 -15.16 76.08 -12.91
CA LEU A 6 -14.38 74.87 -12.53
C LEU A 6 -15.31 73.65 -12.58
N ALA A 7 -14.96 72.68 -13.38
CA ALA A 7 -15.59 71.33 -13.34
C ALA A 7 -14.77 70.45 -12.38
N LEU A 8 -15.41 69.98 -11.32
CA LEU A 8 -14.87 68.97 -10.38
C LEU A 8 -15.09 67.58 -11.00
N ALA A 9 -14.02 66.92 -11.42
CA ALA A 9 -14.08 65.51 -11.84
C ALA A 9 -13.87 64.63 -10.59
N ALA A 10 -14.93 63.98 -10.11
CA ALA A 10 -14.86 62.95 -9.09
C ALA A 10 -14.43 61.62 -9.73
N GLY A 11 -13.18 61.21 -9.52
CA GLY A 11 -12.68 59.92 -9.91
C GLY A 11 -13.15 58.83 -8.96
N ILE A 12 -14.04 57.95 -9.41
CA ILE A 12 -14.41 56.73 -8.68
C ILE A 12 -13.34 55.71 -8.99
N ALA A 13 -12.46 55.47 -8.04
CA ALA A 13 -11.50 54.37 -8.07
C ALA A 13 -12.26 53.06 -7.75
N LEU A 14 -12.60 52.27 -8.77
CA LEU A 14 -13.04 50.88 -8.61
C LEU A 14 -11.83 50.06 -8.15
N SER A 15 -11.77 49.75 -6.86
CA SER A 15 -10.87 48.74 -6.32
C SER A 15 -11.39 47.33 -6.73
N VAL A 16 -10.87 46.81 -7.82
CA VAL A 16 -11.09 45.42 -8.19
C VAL A 16 -10.22 44.60 -7.25
N SER A 17 -10.79 44.12 -6.15
CA SER A 17 -10.18 43.08 -5.32
C SER A 17 -10.18 41.79 -6.15
N ALA A 18 -9.06 41.48 -6.81
CA ALA A 18 -8.82 40.17 -7.37
C ALA A 18 -8.73 39.19 -6.18
N LEU A 19 -9.83 38.49 -5.89
CA LEU A 19 -9.73 37.26 -5.14
C LEU A 19 -8.89 36.32 -6.01
N ALA A 20 -7.62 36.21 -5.71
CA ALA A 20 -6.82 35.08 -6.15
C ALA A 20 -7.53 33.83 -5.61
N ALA A 21 -8.21 33.09 -6.46
CA ALA A 21 -8.67 31.76 -6.14
C ALA A 21 -7.40 30.96 -5.82
N GLN A 22 -7.10 30.82 -4.53
CA GLN A 22 -6.07 29.94 -4.06
C GLN A 22 -6.55 28.55 -4.50
N ALA A 23 -5.83 27.91 -5.43
CA ALA A 23 -6.10 26.52 -5.78
C ALA A 23 -6.17 25.74 -4.46
N ALA A 24 -7.31 25.13 -4.20
CA ALA A 24 -7.46 24.34 -2.98
C ALA A 24 -6.34 23.30 -2.97
N ASP A 25 -5.60 23.23 -1.87
CA ASP A 25 -4.60 22.20 -1.70
C ASP A 25 -5.28 20.82 -1.87
N VAL A 26 -4.71 19.97 -2.71
CA VAL A 26 -5.24 18.64 -3.01
C VAL A 26 -4.40 17.62 -2.26
N LEU A 27 -5.02 16.75 -1.47
CA LEU A 27 -4.34 15.63 -0.84
C LEU A 27 -4.07 14.55 -1.89
N LYS A 28 -2.81 14.30 -2.21
CA LYS A 28 -2.37 13.29 -3.16
C LYS A 28 -2.17 11.96 -2.45
N VAL A 29 -3.03 11.01 -2.77
CA VAL A 29 -3.04 9.67 -2.16
C VAL A 29 -2.55 8.65 -3.17
N SER A 30 -1.74 7.69 -2.75
CA SER A 30 -1.28 6.58 -3.59
C SER A 30 -1.35 5.25 -2.84
N ALA A 31 -1.08 4.18 -3.55
CA ALA A 31 -0.96 2.84 -2.98
C ALA A 31 0.07 2.03 -3.77
N ILE A 32 0.77 1.11 -3.10
CA ILE A 32 1.52 0.06 -3.80
C ILE A 32 0.56 -0.73 -4.70
N PRO A 33 0.93 -1.06 -5.94
CA PRO A 33 0.08 -1.82 -6.85
C PRO A 33 0.14 -3.33 -6.52
N ASP A 34 -0.39 -3.69 -5.35
CA ASP A 34 -0.36 -5.05 -4.80
C ASP A 34 -1.39 -6.01 -5.42
N GLU A 35 -2.36 -5.45 -6.12
CA GLU A 35 -3.40 -6.15 -6.89
C GLU A 35 -3.63 -5.45 -8.24
N ALA A 36 -4.49 -6.03 -9.10
CA ALA A 36 -4.84 -5.45 -10.39
C ALA A 36 -5.40 -4.01 -10.27
N PRO A 37 -5.15 -3.12 -11.25
CA PRO A 37 -5.57 -1.72 -11.18
C PRO A 37 -7.07 -1.52 -10.92
N THR A 38 -7.93 -2.38 -11.47
CA THR A 38 -9.38 -2.35 -11.23
C THR A 38 -9.75 -2.65 -9.78
N GLU A 39 -9.02 -3.55 -9.13
CA GLU A 39 -9.20 -3.87 -7.71
C GLU A 39 -8.73 -2.70 -6.82
N LEU A 40 -7.62 -2.06 -7.17
CA LEU A 40 -7.14 -0.87 -6.46
C LEU A 40 -8.14 0.29 -6.57
N GLN A 41 -8.69 0.55 -7.75
CA GLN A 41 -9.74 1.56 -7.92
C GLN A 41 -10.98 1.25 -7.09
N ARG A 42 -11.44 -0.01 -7.10
CA ARG A 42 -12.58 -0.45 -6.29
C ARG A 42 -12.32 -0.26 -4.80
N LYS A 43 -11.12 -0.55 -4.34
CA LYS A 43 -10.68 -0.45 -2.94
C LYS A 43 -10.56 1.00 -2.47
N PHE A 44 -9.92 1.86 -3.26
CA PHE A 44 -9.50 3.18 -2.80
C PHE A 44 -10.47 4.32 -3.16
N LYS A 45 -11.32 4.18 -4.19
CA LYS A 45 -12.28 5.22 -4.55
C LYS A 45 -13.27 5.59 -3.43
N PRO A 46 -13.93 4.64 -2.73
CA PRO A 46 -14.81 4.97 -1.61
C PRO A 46 -14.06 5.56 -0.41
N LEU A 47 -12.86 5.08 -0.12
CA LEU A 47 -12.01 5.65 0.93
C LEU A 47 -11.59 7.08 0.60
N GLY A 48 -11.22 7.36 -0.66
CA GLY A 48 -10.89 8.72 -1.11
C GLY A 48 -12.06 9.68 -0.92
N ALA A 49 -13.27 9.29 -1.32
CA ALA A 49 -14.48 10.10 -1.13
C ALA A 49 -14.81 10.34 0.36
N TYR A 50 -14.57 9.34 1.21
CA TYR A 50 -14.70 9.48 2.66
C TYR A 50 -13.68 10.51 3.21
N LEU A 51 -12.40 10.37 2.86
CA LEU A 51 -11.36 11.30 3.29
C LEU A 51 -11.63 12.72 2.81
N GLU A 52 -12.09 12.90 1.56
CA GLU A 52 -12.47 14.21 1.02
C GLU A 52 -13.54 14.89 1.87
N LYS A 53 -14.57 14.14 2.29
CA LYS A 53 -15.64 14.62 3.17
C LYS A 53 -15.11 14.99 4.56
N GLU A 54 -14.33 14.10 5.18
CA GLU A 54 -13.83 14.30 6.55
C GLU A 54 -12.80 15.42 6.66
N LEU A 55 -11.97 15.59 5.63
CA LEU A 55 -10.90 16.60 5.61
C LEU A 55 -11.37 17.96 5.09
N GLY A 56 -12.48 17.99 4.33
CA GLY A 56 -12.99 19.21 3.70
C GLY A 56 -12.08 19.73 2.58
N MET A 57 -11.33 18.85 1.92
CA MET A 57 -10.41 19.20 0.84
C MET A 57 -10.44 18.11 -0.25
N PRO A 58 -10.13 18.44 -1.53
CA PRO A 58 -10.06 17.45 -2.59
C PRO A 58 -9.02 16.35 -2.31
N VAL A 59 -9.35 15.12 -2.70
CA VAL A 59 -8.47 13.94 -2.59
C VAL A 59 -8.26 13.34 -3.97
N GLU A 60 -7.02 13.28 -4.42
CA GLU A 60 -6.63 12.73 -5.71
C GLU A 60 -5.85 11.43 -5.54
N PHE A 61 -6.29 10.35 -6.19
CA PHE A 61 -5.53 9.11 -6.22
C PHE A 61 -4.52 9.13 -7.38
N VAL A 62 -3.24 9.07 -7.03
CA VAL A 62 -2.10 9.06 -7.97
C VAL A 62 -1.68 7.61 -8.20
N PRO A 63 -2.01 7.00 -9.34
CA PRO A 63 -1.59 5.65 -9.66
C PRO A 63 -0.09 5.59 -9.93
N VAL A 64 0.53 4.46 -9.63
CA VAL A 64 1.95 4.21 -9.85
C VAL A 64 2.16 2.89 -10.60
N SER A 65 3.33 2.75 -11.26
CA SER A 65 3.67 1.58 -12.06
C SER A 65 4.08 0.37 -11.22
N ASP A 66 4.72 0.62 -10.07
CA ASP A 66 5.31 -0.41 -9.22
C ASP A 66 5.52 0.09 -7.78
N TYR A 67 5.96 -0.80 -6.91
CA TYR A 67 6.18 -0.51 -5.48
C TYR A 67 7.26 0.57 -5.25
N ALA A 68 8.32 0.59 -6.03
CA ALA A 68 9.38 1.57 -5.88
C ALA A 68 8.90 2.99 -6.26
N ALA A 69 7.99 3.09 -7.23
CA ALA A 69 7.44 4.37 -7.66
C ALA A 69 6.65 5.09 -6.57
N VAL A 70 5.99 4.37 -5.65
CA VAL A 70 5.34 5.00 -4.47
C VAL A 70 6.39 5.60 -3.54
N VAL A 71 7.48 4.86 -3.26
CA VAL A 71 8.59 5.33 -2.42
C VAL A 71 9.19 6.62 -2.99
N GLU A 72 9.44 6.64 -4.31
CA GLU A 72 9.93 7.83 -5.02
C GLU A 72 8.90 8.98 -5.00
N GLY A 73 7.61 8.66 -5.09
CA GLY A 73 6.52 9.63 -5.04
C GLY A 73 6.48 10.38 -3.70
N ILE A 74 6.59 9.66 -2.59
CA ILE A 74 6.66 10.25 -1.24
C ILE A 74 7.96 11.05 -1.06
N ALA A 75 9.10 10.47 -1.47
CA ALA A 75 10.40 11.11 -1.31
C ALA A 75 10.54 12.42 -2.13
N ALA A 76 9.77 12.57 -3.20
CA ALA A 76 9.75 13.75 -4.05
C ALA A 76 8.55 14.69 -3.77
N ASP A 77 7.85 14.54 -2.63
CA ASP A 77 6.66 15.31 -2.25
C ASP A 77 5.53 15.30 -3.31
N ARG A 78 5.48 14.25 -4.16
CA ARG A 78 4.44 14.05 -5.17
C ARG A 78 3.26 13.20 -4.66
N VAL A 79 3.43 12.56 -3.51
CA VAL A 79 2.43 11.78 -2.79
C VAL A 79 2.47 12.21 -1.33
N ASP A 80 1.32 12.56 -0.78
CA ASP A 80 1.16 13.03 0.59
C ASP A 80 0.86 11.89 1.56
N LEU A 81 0.03 10.94 1.11
CA LEU A 81 -0.43 9.80 1.89
C LEU A 81 -0.38 8.55 1.01
N ALA A 82 0.18 7.46 1.51
CA ALA A 82 0.24 6.20 0.76
C ALA A 82 -0.07 4.97 1.60
N TRP A 83 -0.76 4.02 0.97
CA TRP A 83 -0.86 2.64 1.44
C TRP A 83 0.40 1.88 1.08
N LEU A 84 1.15 1.49 2.08
CA LEU A 84 2.45 0.80 1.94
C LEU A 84 2.40 -0.56 2.63
N GLY A 85 3.20 -1.51 2.13
CA GLY A 85 3.61 -2.65 2.92
C GLY A 85 4.73 -2.26 3.90
N GLY A 86 4.98 -3.08 4.91
CA GLY A 86 6.01 -2.81 5.92
C GLY A 86 7.39 -2.58 5.31
N PHE A 87 7.76 -3.33 4.28
CA PHE A 87 9.06 -3.15 3.61
C PHE A 87 9.13 -1.86 2.78
N THR A 88 8.08 -1.51 2.03
CA THR A 88 8.04 -0.23 1.33
C THR A 88 8.00 0.96 2.30
N PHE A 89 7.37 0.81 3.47
CA PHE A 89 7.46 1.80 4.53
C PHE A 89 8.90 1.97 5.02
N VAL A 90 9.60 0.87 5.33
CA VAL A 90 11.02 0.92 5.74
C VAL A 90 11.88 1.59 4.67
N GLN A 91 11.73 1.21 3.41
CA GLN A 91 12.44 1.85 2.28
C GLN A 91 12.14 3.35 2.20
N THR A 92 10.87 3.74 2.35
CA THR A 92 10.44 5.15 2.34
C THR A 92 11.09 5.91 3.49
N ARG A 93 11.03 5.37 4.71
CA ARG A 93 11.59 6.01 5.89
C ARG A 93 13.11 6.15 5.83
N LEU A 94 13.83 5.13 5.37
CA LEU A 94 15.27 5.21 5.16
C LEU A 94 15.66 6.26 4.12
N LYS A 95 14.86 6.41 3.08
CA LYS A 95 15.11 7.37 2.01
C LYS A 95 14.79 8.81 2.42
N THR A 96 13.69 9.02 3.14
CA THR A 96 13.22 10.37 3.53
C THR A 96 13.72 10.82 4.90
N GLY A 97 14.06 9.88 5.78
CA GLY A 97 14.42 10.11 7.18
C GLY A 97 13.23 10.46 8.10
N ASN A 98 12.06 10.79 7.55
CA ASN A 98 10.97 11.40 8.32
C ASN A 98 9.55 10.92 7.96
N ALA A 99 9.36 9.97 7.06
CA ALA A 99 8.04 9.42 6.77
C ALA A 99 7.38 8.84 8.04
N ILE A 100 6.07 9.07 8.20
CA ILE A 100 5.32 8.77 9.42
C ILE A 100 4.19 7.78 9.11
N PRO A 101 4.22 6.56 9.65
CA PRO A 101 3.10 5.62 9.56
C PRO A 101 2.04 6.07 10.56
N LEU A 102 0.80 6.24 10.12
CA LEU A 102 -0.29 6.76 10.95
C LEU A 102 -1.14 5.67 11.56
N VAL A 103 -1.63 4.81 10.68
CA VAL A 103 -2.57 3.73 11.05
C VAL A 103 -2.29 2.48 10.22
N GLN A 104 -2.73 1.36 10.76
CA GLN A 104 -2.73 0.06 10.12
C GLN A 104 -4.07 -0.64 10.35
N ARG A 105 -4.37 -1.67 9.58
CA ARG A 105 -5.49 -2.56 9.93
C ARG A 105 -5.08 -3.41 11.14
N GLU A 106 -6.03 -3.74 12.00
CA GLU A 106 -5.74 -4.53 13.20
C GLU A 106 -5.00 -5.84 12.89
N GLN A 107 -5.38 -6.55 11.83
CA GLN A 107 -4.73 -7.80 11.42
C GLN A 107 -3.30 -7.63 10.91
N ASP A 108 -2.87 -6.42 10.55
CA ASP A 108 -1.51 -6.17 10.05
C ASP A 108 -0.43 -6.30 11.13
N GLU A 109 -0.82 -6.39 12.43
CA GLU A 109 0.10 -6.73 13.52
C GLU A 109 0.55 -8.20 13.49
N LYS A 110 -0.26 -9.08 12.89
CA LYS A 110 -0.03 -10.53 12.84
C LYS A 110 -0.25 -11.05 11.42
N PHE A 111 0.36 -10.36 10.47
CA PHE A 111 0.21 -10.69 9.06
C PHE A 111 1.00 -11.95 8.69
N THR A 112 0.58 -12.64 7.61
CA THR A 112 1.23 -13.86 7.13
C THR A 112 1.28 -13.90 5.60
N SER A 113 2.16 -14.76 5.08
CA SER A 113 2.22 -15.12 3.66
C SER A 113 1.85 -16.60 3.47
N LYS A 114 1.25 -16.91 2.34
CA LYS A 114 0.92 -18.29 1.94
C LYS A 114 1.77 -18.70 0.74
N PHE A 115 2.42 -19.85 0.86
CA PHE A 115 3.10 -20.53 -0.24
C PHE A 115 2.11 -21.46 -0.93
N ILE A 116 2.00 -21.34 -2.24
CA ILE A 116 1.01 -22.04 -3.06
C ILE A 116 1.66 -22.81 -4.20
N THR A 117 1.03 -23.91 -4.61
CA THR A 117 1.44 -24.72 -5.75
C THR A 117 0.23 -25.38 -6.42
N ALA A 118 0.34 -25.65 -7.72
CA ALA A 118 -0.60 -26.50 -8.46
C ALA A 118 -0.09 -27.96 -8.61
N ASP A 119 1.11 -28.27 -8.12
CA ASP A 119 1.68 -29.62 -8.17
C ASP A 119 1.13 -30.45 -6.99
N ALA A 120 0.34 -31.49 -7.30
CA ALA A 120 -0.26 -32.37 -6.31
C ALA A 120 0.79 -33.14 -5.48
N GLY A 121 2.00 -33.40 -6.04
CA GLY A 121 3.08 -34.10 -5.41
C GLY A 121 3.88 -33.27 -4.39
N VAL A 122 3.74 -31.94 -4.43
CA VAL A 122 4.43 -31.01 -3.52
C VAL A 122 3.60 -30.80 -2.25
N ASN A 123 4.17 -31.06 -1.07
CA ASN A 123 3.49 -30.95 0.22
C ASN A 123 4.26 -30.06 1.24
N SER A 124 5.48 -29.68 0.89
CA SER A 124 6.36 -28.85 1.74
C SER A 124 7.21 -27.91 0.89
N LEU A 125 7.87 -26.93 1.51
CA LEU A 125 8.84 -26.06 0.82
C LEU A 125 10.04 -26.87 0.30
N GLN A 126 10.44 -27.95 0.97
CA GLN A 126 11.57 -28.78 0.56
C GLN A 126 11.31 -29.53 -0.75
N ASP A 127 10.05 -29.88 -1.03
CA ASP A 127 9.65 -30.55 -2.28
C ASP A 127 9.77 -29.63 -3.51
N LEU A 128 9.96 -28.33 -3.28
CA LEU A 128 10.14 -27.34 -4.35
C LEU A 128 11.58 -27.24 -4.87
N LYS A 129 12.52 -28.03 -4.34
CA LYS A 129 13.92 -27.99 -4.80
C LYS A 129 14.01 -28.24 -6.31
N GLY A 130 14.71 -27.34 -7.01
CA GLY A 130 14.89 -27.42 -8.45
C GLY A 130 13.66 -27.02 -9.29
N LYS A 131 12.54 -26.65 -8.67
CA LYS A 131 11.33 -26.15 -9.36
C LYS A 131 11.43 -24.64 -9.63
N THR A 132 10.50 -24.13 -10.44
CA THR A 132 10.37 -22.69 -10.70
C THR A 132 9.49 -22.02 -9.64
N PHE A 133 9.88 -20.82 -9.19
CA PHE A 133 9.20 -20.13 -8.10
C PHE A 133 8.93 -18.65 -8.42
N ALA A 134 7.75 -18.14 -8.05
CA ALA A 134 7.40 -16.74 -8.16
C ALA A 134 7.26 -16.08 -6.79
N PHE A 135 8.00 -15.01 -6.59
CA PHE A 135 7.71 -13.98 -5.60
C PHE A 135 6.69 -12.96 -6.18
N GLY A 136 6.14 -12.09 -5.33
CA GLY A 136 5.33 -10.94 -5.74
C GLY A 136 6.19 -9.81 -6.34
N SER A 137 6.08 -8.59 -5.83
CA SER A 137 7.03 -7.51 -6.16
C SER A 137 8.33 -7.65 -5.34
N VAL A 138 9.45 -7.19 -5.90
CA VAL A 138 10.75 -7.17 -5.20
C VAL A 138 10.66 -6.43 -3.86
N SER A 139 9.91 -5.33 -3.78
CA SER A 139 9.72 -4.52 -2.58
C SER A 139 8.49 -4.92 -1.76
N SER A 140 7.85 -6.07 -2.05
CA SER A 140 6.74 -6.57 -1.25
C SER A 140 7.23 -7.19 0.05
N THR A 141 6.58 -6.87 1.17
CA THR A 141 6.81 -7.52 2.47
C THR A 141 6.37 -8.98 2.40
N SER A 142 5.07 -9.19 2.15
CA SER A 142 4.43 -10.51 2.19
C SER A 142 4.64 -11.35 0.93
N GLY A 143 4.93 -10.71 -0.20
CA GLY A 143 5.18 -11.41 -1.47
C GLY A 143 6.66 -11.65 -1.76
N SER A 144 7.60 -11.12 -0.96
CA SER A 144 9.03 -11.26 -1.23
C SER A 144 9.87 -11.31 0.05
N LEU A 145 9.99 -10.20 0.78
CA LEU A 145 10.94 -10.07 1.88
C LEU A 145 10.75 -11.13 2.96
N MET A 146 9.59 -11.16 3.62
CA MET A 146 9.37 -12.04 4.76
C MET A 146 9.37 -13.52 4.39
N PRO A 147 8.75 -13.96 3.27
CA PRO A 147 8.93 -15.31 2.77
C PRO A 147 10.38 -15.68 2.54
N ARG A 148 11.16 -14.81 1.91
CA ARG A 148 12.61 -15.03 1.66
C ARG A 148 13.39 -15.15 2.96
N TYR A 149 13.14 -14.26 3.91
CA TYR A 149 13.76 -14.28 5.24
C TYR A 149 13.48 -15.60 5.97
N PHE A 150 12.23 -16.05 6.03
CA PHE A 150 11.88 -17.32 6.69
C PHE A 150 12.44 -18.54 5.95
N MET A 151 12.43 -18.54 4.61
CA MET A 151 13.11 -19.59 3.83
C MET A 151 14.59 -19.69 4.20
N GLN A 152 15.29 -18.54 4.34
CA GLN A 152 16.70 -18.53 4.72
C GLN A 152 16.94 -19.05 6.14
N GLN A 153 16.04 -18.79 7.10
CA GLN A 153 16.10 -19.38 8.44
C GLN A 153 15.99 -20.91 8.38
N ASP A 154 15.22 -21.45 7.42
CA ASP A 154 15.08 -22.89 7.16
C ASP A 154 16.17 -23.46 6.23
N GLY A 155 17.25 -22.68 5.97
CA GLY A 155 18.38 -23.10 5.13
C GLY A 155 18.07 -23.10 3.62
N ILE A 156 16.98 -22.49 3.19
CA ILE A 156 16.60 -22.35 1.79
C ILE A 156 17.06 -20.99 1.27
N VAL A 157 18.10 -20.97 0.44
CA VAL A 157 18.53 -19.79 -0.32
C VAL A 157 17.85 -19.83 -1.69
N PRO A 158 16.84 -18.97 -1.97
CA PRO A 158 15.97 -19.14 -3.13
C PRO A 158 16.70 -19.25 -4.46
N GLU A 159 17.73 -18.43 -4.69
CA GLU A 159 18.50 -18.41 -5.94
C GLU A 159 19.34 -19.65 -6.19
N GLN A 160 19.61 -20.43 -5.13
CA GLN A 160 20.37 -21.71 -5.20
C GLN A 160 19.44 -22.92 -5.12
N PHE A 161 18.27 -22.74 -4.52
CA PHE A 161 17.32 -23.81 -4.24
C PHE A 161 16.37 -24.06 -5.42
N PHE A 162 15.85 -22.98 -6.02
CA PHE A 162 14.98 -23.06 -7.17
C PHE A 162 15.78 -23.08 -8.47
N SER A 163 15.26 -23.74 -9.50
CA SER A 163 15.84 -23.69 -10.85
C SER A 163 15.69 -22.30 -11.49
N ARG A 164 14.64 -21.57 -11.12
CA ARG A 164 14.38 -20.20 -11.56
C ARG A 164 13.51 -19.48 -10.52
N VAL A 165 13.93 -18.27 -10.16
CA VAL A 165 13.15 -17.30 -9.40
C VAL A 165 12.61 -16.24 -10.35
N ALA A 166 11.33 -15.89 -10.22
CA ALA A 166 10.67 -14.83 -10.97
C ALA A 166 9.88 -13.91 -10.03
N PHE A 167 9.51 -12.75 -10.52
CA PHE A 167 8.66 -11.80 -9.81
C PHE A 167 7.40 -11.53 -10.61
N SER A 168 6.24 -11.80 -10.03
CA SER A 168 4.93 -11.62 -10.66
C SER A 168 4.47 -10.15 -10.68
N GLY A 169 5.00 -9.34 -9.75
CA GLY A 169 4.69 -7.93 -9.59
C GLY A 169 3.52 -7.65 -8.63
N ALA A 170 2.52 -8.53 -8.55
CA ALA A 170 1.32 -8.39 -7.71
C ALA A 170 0.85 -9.73 -7.16
N HIS A 171 0.05 -9.72 -6.09
CA HIS A 171 -0.38 -10.95 -5.41
C HIS A 171 -1.34 -11.79 -6.23
N ASP A 172 -2.32 -11.17 -6.87
CA ASP A 172 -3.26 -11.85 -7.77
C ASP A 172 -2.56 -12.43 -9.00
N ALA A 173 -1.54 -11.73 -9.51
CA ALA A 173 -0.70 -12.23 -10.61
C ALA A 173 0.09 -13.48 -10.19
N THR A 174 0.57 -13.57 -8.93
CA THR A 174 1.23 -14.79 -8.43
C THR A 174 0.29 -15.98 -8.50
N VAL A 175 -0.96 -15.83 -8.02
CA VAL A 175 -1.97 -16.90 -8.09
C VAL A 175 -2.24 -17.30 -9.55
N ALA A 176 -2.44 -16.32 -10.43
CA ALA A 176 -2.69 -16.58 -11.84
C ALA A 176 -1.53 -17.34 -12.51
N TRP A 177 -0.28 -17.02 -12.15
CA TRP A 177 0.89 -17.70 -12.71
C TRP A 177 0.99 -19.17 -12.26
N VAL A 178 0.74 -19.44 -10.96
CA VAL A 178 0.73 -20.80 -10.43
C VAL A 178 -0.43 -21.60 -11.05
N GLN A 179 -1.62 -21.03 -11.08
CA GLN A 179 -2.82 -21.69 -11.62
C GLN A 179 -2.69 -22.01 -13.11
N ALA A 180 -2.00 -21.16 -13.86
CA ALA A 180 -1.72 -21.36 -15.28
C ALA A 180 -0.49 -22.25 -15.57
N GLY A 181 0.22 -22.73 -14.53
CA GLY A 181 1.44 -23.54 -14.70
C GLY A 181 2.64 -22.74 -15.26
N LYS A 182 2.63 -21.41 -15.19
CA LYS A 182 3.75 -20.57 -15.61
C LYS A 182 4.95 -20.73 -14.68
N VAL A 183 4.70 -21.02 -13.42
CA VAL A 183 5.65 -21.41 -12.38
C VAL A 183 5.05 -22.56 -11.57
N ASP A 184 5.91 -23.38 -10.95
CA ASP A 184 5.47 -24.53 -10.15
C ASP A 184 4.90 -24.11 -8.78
N ALA A 185 5.42 -23.02 -8.22
CA ALA A 185 4.96 -22.51 -6.94
C ALA A 185 5.17 -20.99 -6.85
N GLY A 186 4.54 -20.38 -5.85
CA GLY A 186 4.72 -18.96 -5.56
C GLY A 186 4.31 -18.63 -4.13
N VAL A 187 4.53 -17.38 -3.74
CA VAL A 187 4.16 -16.85 -2.43
C VAL A 187 3.45 -15.52 -2.55
N LEU A 188 2.45 -15.31 -1.71
CA LEU A 188 1.64 -14.11 -1.71
C LEU A 188 1.09 -13.79 -0.33
N ASN A 189 0.53 -12.60 -0.23
CA ASN A 189 -0.28 -12.10 0.87
C ASN A 189 -1.44 -13.06 1.19
N ALA A 190 -1.55 -13.48 2.45
CA ALA A 190 -2.59 -14.41 2.89
C ALA A 190 -4.01 -13.86 2.71
N SER A 191 -4.23 -12.55 2.97
CA SER A 191 -5.55 -11.92 2.83
C SER A 191 -6.02 -11.86 1.37
N VAL A 192 -5.09 -11.63 0.43
CA VAL A 192 -5.42 -11.66 -1.02
C VAL A 192 -5.75 -13.08 -1.46
N TRP A 193 -5.00 -14.09 -0.99
CA TRP A 193 -5.35 -15.48 -1.25
C TRP A 193 -6.77 -15.80 -0.77
N ASP A 194 -7.09 -15.49 0.49
CA ASP A 194 -8.39 -15.79 1.08
C ASP A 194 -9.53 -15.05 0.35
N LYS A 195 -9.30 -13.79 -0.06
CA LYS A 195 -10.24 -13.00 -0.88
C LYS A 195 -10.48 -13.67 -2.25
N LEU A 196 -9.43 -14.11 -2.93
CA LEU A 196 -9.54 -14.75 -4.25
C LEU A 196 -10.25 -16.09 -4.17
N VAL A 197 -9.99 -16.89 -3.12
CA VAL A 197 -10.70 -18.15 -2.86
C VAL A 197 -12.18 -17.88 -2.58
N ALA A 198 -12.51 -16.95 -1.69
CA ALA A 198 -13.88 -16.58 -1.37
C ALA A 198 -14.66 -16.06 -2.59
N ALA A 199 -13.97 -15.38 -3.51
CA ALA A 199 -14.54 -14.89 -4.78
C ALA A 199 -14.64 -15.97 -5.88
N GLY A 200 -14.23 -17.20 -5.62
CA GLY A 200 -14.21 -18.29 -6.63
C GLY A 200 -13.21 -18.08 -7.78
N LYS A 201 -12.21 -17.21 -7.57
CA LYS A 201 -11.16 -16.90 -8.56
C LYS A 201 -9.98 -17.88 -8.52
N VAL A 202 -9.98 -18.80 -7.57
CA VAL A 202 -8.97 -19.85 -7.42
C VAL A 202 -9.63 -21.21 -7.49
N ASP A 203 -9.13 -22.06 -8.38
CA ASP A 203 -9.50 -23.48 -8.41
C ASP A 203 -8.75 -24.22 -7.29
N THR A 204 -9.35 -24.28 -6.11
CA THR A 204 -8.75 -24.92 -4.93
C THR A 204 -8.64 -26.44 -5.03
N ALA A 205 -9.24 -27.06 -6.06
CA ALA A 205 -8.99 -28.46 -6.39
C ALA A 205 -7.63 -28.66 -7.08
N LYS A 206 -7.08 -27.59 -7.68
CA LYS A 206 -5.79 -27.60 -8.37
C LYS A 206 -4.69 -26.89 -7.62
N VAL A 207 -5.00 -25.73 -7.03
CA VAL A 207 -4.00 -24.91 -6.33
C VAL A 207 -4.21 -25.03 -4.84
N LYS A 208 -3.17 -25.44 -4.13
CA LYS A 208 -3.18 -25.61 -2.66
C LYS A 208 -2.13 -24.77 -1.97
N VAL A 209 -2.38 -24.44 -0.69
CA VAL A 209 -1.39 -23.87 0.22
C VAL A 209 -0.55 -25.00 0.80
N ILE A 210 0.77 -24.88 0.75
CA ILE A 210 1.72 -25.87 1.29
C ILE A 210 2.45 -25.39 2.53
N ALA A 211 2.50 -24.07 2.76
CA ALA A 211 3.07 -23.48 3.96
C ALA A 211 2.53 -22.08 4.20
N THR A 212 2.56 -21.65 5.45
CA THR A 212 2.26 -20.28 5.89
C THR A 212 3.40 -19.79 6.76
N THR A 213 3.83 -18.53 6.57
CA THR A 213 4.91 -17.96 7.38
C THR A 213 4.49 -17.77 8.84
N PRO A 214 5.44 -17.63 9.79
CA PRO A 214 5.21 -16.95 11.04
C PRO A 214 4.64 -15.55 10.83
N THR A 215 4.07 -14.96 11.88
CA THR A 215 3.46 -13.62 11.82
C THR A 215 4.51 -12.51 11.84
N TYR A 216 4.18 -11.38 11.21
CA TYR A 216 4.98 -10.16 11.17
C TYR A 216 4.08 -8.94 10.99
N TYR A 217 4.59 -7.71 11.21
CA TYR A 217 3.91 -6.48 10.85
C TYR A 217 3.96 -6.25 9.34
N ASP A 218 2.84 -5.82 8.71
CA ASP A 218 2.85 -5.51 7.30
C ASP A 218 2.23 -4.13 7.02
N TYR A 219 1.07 -4.05 6.43
CA TYR A 219 0.53 -2.83 5.83
C TYR A 219 0.32 -1.66 6.80
N ASN A 220 0.47 -0.45 6.24
CA ASN A 220 0.18 0.79 6.94
C ASN A 220 -0.18 1.93 5.97
N TRP A 221 -0.86 2.94 6.49
CA TRP A 221 -1.02 4.23 5.84
C TRP A 221 0.06 5.17 6.37
N THR A 222 0.90 5.67 5.45
CA THR A 222 2.06 6.52 5.75
C THR A 222 1.90 7.87 5.06
N VAL A 223 2.22 8.95 5.78
CA VAL A 223 2.35 10.30 5.22
C VAL A 223 3.81 10.68 5.01
N ARG A 224 4.06 11.59 4.04
CA ARG A 224 5.38 12.25 3.97
C ARG A 224 5.62 13.08 5.22
N GLY A 225 6.85 13.09 5.71
CA GLY A 225 7.18 13.74 6.98
C GLY A 225 7.14 15.28 6.95
N THR A 226 7.00 15.88 5.77
CA THR A 226 6.87 17.32 5.52
C THR A 226 5.41 17.78 5.43
N LEU A 227 4.43 16.86 5.56
CA LEU A 227 3.01 17.21 5.55
C LEU A 227 2.66 18.04 6.81
N ASP A 228 1.75 18.98 6.66
CA ASP A 228 1.27 19.79 7.77
C ASP A 228 0.82 18.93 8.96
N PRO A 229 1.31 19.19 10.18
CA PRO A 229 1.00 18.37 11.36
C PRO A 229 -0.49 18.35 11.73
N ALA A 230 -1.22 19.45 11.49
CA ALA A 230 -2.66 19.51 11.77
C ALA A 230 -3.44 18.67 10.76
N LEU A 231 -3.04 18.71 9.47
CA LEU A 231 -3.62 17.84 8.45
C LEU A 231 -3.28 16.36 8.71
N THR A 232 -2.04 16.06 9.10
CA THR A 232 -1.61 14.72 9.51
C THR A 232 -2.47 14.16 10.63
N ALA A 233 -2.74 14.97 11.67
CA ALA A 233 -3.61 14.56 12.77
C ALA A 233 -5.06 14.33 12.34
N LYS A 234 -5.59 15.17 11.44
CA LYS A 234 -6.94 14.99 10.88
C LYS A 234 -7.07 13.70 10.04
N ILE A 235 -6.06 13.41 9.20
CA ILE A 235 -6.03 12.17 8.41
C ILE A 235 -6.07 10.96 9.36
N LYS A 236 -5.19 10.95 10.39
CA LYS A 236 -5.18 9.86 11.38
C LYS A 236 -6.54 9.72 12.06
N ALA A 237 -7.13 10.82 12.52
CA ALA A 237 -8.45 10.81 13.17
C ALA A 237 -9.55 10.28 12.24
N ALA A 238 -9.54 10.64 10.95
CA ALA A 238 -10.51 10.14 9.99
C ALA A 238 -10.43 8.61 9.82
N PHE A 239 -9.24 8.02 9.73
CA PHE A 239 -9.10 6.56 9.69
C PHE A 239 -9.60 5.88 10.96
N LEU A 240 -9.27 6.43 12.14
CA LEU A 240 -9.66 5.85 13.42
C LEU A 240 -11.16 6.01 13.72
N ALA A 241 -11.84 6.96 13.06
CA ALA A 241 -13.28 7.16 13.16
C ALA A 241 -14.11 6.19 12.30
N LEU A 242 -13.49 5.37 11.44
CA LEU A 242 -14.20 4.35 10.68
C LEU A 242 -14.76 3.28 11.62
N ASP A 243 -16.09 3.30 11.81
CA ASP A 243 -16.83 2.44 12.73
C ASP A 243 -17.52 1.31 11.95
N PRO A 244 -17.24 0.03 12.24
CA PRO A 244 -17.89 -1.10 11.58
C PRO A 244 -19.41 -1.21 11.90
N ALA A 245 -19.92 -0.50 12.90
CA ALA A 245 -21.35 -0.42 13.19
C ALA A 245 -22.09 0.54 12.22
N ASN A 246 -21.38 1.46 11.58
CA ASN A 246 -21.92 2.33 10.53
C ASN A 246 -21.88 1.61 9.18
N PRO A 247 -23.00 1.40 8.46
CA PRO A 247 -23.01 0.68 7.19
C PRO A 247 -22.12 1.29 6.09
N GLU A 248 -22.01 2.63 6.01
CA GLU A 248 -21.15 3.31 5.03
C GLU A 248 -19.67 3.08 5.35
N HIS A 249 -19.29 3.19 6.63
CA HIS A 249 -17.91 2.92 7.07
C HIS A 249 -17.56 1.44 6.91
N LYS A 250 -18.51 0.55 7.24
CA LYS A 250 -18.33 -0.89 7.05
C LYS A 250 -18.04 -1.26 5.61
N ALA A 251 -18.72 -0.64 4.64
CA ALA A 251 -18.47 -0.88 3.22
C ALA A 251 -17.02 -0.50 2.83
N ILE A 252 -16.48 0.59 3.40
CA ILE A 252 -15.08 1.00 3.20
C ILE A 252 -14.14 -0.01 3.86
N LEU A 253 -14.40 -0.37 5.11
CA LEU A 253 -13.59 -1.33 5.87
C LEU A 253 -13.53 -2.70 5.17
N ASP A 254 -14.68 -3.21 4.68
CA ASP A 254 -14.76 -4.48 3.96
C ASP A 254 -13.90 -4.44 2.68
N LEU A 255 -13.91 -3.33 1.93
CA LEU A 255 -13.07 -3.15 0.75
C LEU A 255 -11.56 -3.10 1.09
N GLN A 256 -11.22 -2.58 2.27
CA GLN A 256 -9.84 -2.59 2.79
C GLN A 256 -9.47 -3.93 3.45
N ALA A 257 -10.39 -4.89 3.50
CA ALA A 257 -10.27 -6.11 4.30
C ALA A 257 -9.88 -5.81 5.75
N ALA A 258 -10.47 -4.78 6.36
CA ALA A 258 -10.17 -4.30 7.70
C ALA A 258 -11.36 -4.56 8.63
N SER A 259 -11.12 -5.09 9.84
CA SER A 259 -12.10 -5.05 10.93
C SER A 259 -12.23 -3.62 11.47
N ARG A 260 -11.09 -2.97 11.63
CA ARG A 260 -10.91 -1.56 12.01
C ARG A 260 -9.50 -1.11 11.69
N PHE A 261 -9.26 0.19 11.72
CA PHE A 261 -7.92 0.76 11.77
C PHE A 261 -7.50 1.02 13.20
N ILE A 262 -6.21 0.84 13.48
CA ILE A 262 -5.55 1.12 14.76
C ILE A 262 -4.32 1.99 14.52
N GLU A 263 -3.85 2.69 15.53
CA GLU A 263 -2.61 3.46 15.42
C GLU A 263 -1.41 2.54 15.21
N THR A 264 -0.42 3.04 14.47
CA THR A 264 0.86 2.37 14.31
C THR A 264 2.02 3.35 14.49
N LYS A 265 3.23 2.84 14.60
CA LYS A 265 4.45 3.62 14.83
C LYS A 265 5.64 2.97 14.15
N PRO A 266 6.71 3.73 13.86
CA PRO A 266 7.88 3.22 13.15
C PRO A 266 8.52 1.99 13.79
N GLU A 267 8.52 1.90 15.12
CA GLU A 267 9.16 0.83 15.88
C GLU A 267 8.53 -0.54 15.60
N ASN A 268 7.25 -0.58 15.19
CA ASN A 268 6.55 -1.81 14.82
C ASN A 268 7.20 -2.50 13.60
N TYR A 269 7.94 -1.76 12.78
CA TYR A 269 8.57 -2.24 11.54
C TYR A 269 10.08 -2.50 11.68
N THR A 270 10.64 -2.42 12.88
CA THR A 270 12.07 -2.72 13.13
C THR A 270 12.43 -4.13 12.68
N GLY A 271 11.60 -5.14 13.01
CA GLY A 271 11.81 -6.51 12.55
C GLY A 271 11.77 -6.69 11.03
N ILE A 272 11.03 -5.84 10.31
CA ILE A 272 11.02 -5.82 8.84
C ILE A 272 12.35 -5.26 8.31
N GLU A 273 12.88 -4.21 8.92
CA GLU A 273 14.19 -3.66 8.56
C GLU A 273 15.32 -4.66 8.83
N GLU A 274 15.31 -5.32 10.00
CA GLU A 274 16.28 -6.36 10.36
C GLU A 274 16.22 -7.54 9.37
N ALA A 275 15.03 -8.03 9.04
CA ALA A 275 14.82 -9.07 8.05
C ALA A 275 15.35 -8.66 6.67
N ALA A 276 15.15 -7.41 6.25
CA ALA A 276 15.62 -6.91 4.96
C ALA A 276 17.15 -6.82 4.89
N ARG A 277 17.81 -6.42 5.99
CA ARG A 277 19.27 -6.45 6.09
C ARG A 277 19.80 -7.88 6.08
N ALA A 278 19.22 -8.78 6.86
CA ALA A 278 19.58 -10.19 6.90
C ALA A 278 19.39 -10.89 5.54
N ALA A 279 18.34 -10.55 4.81
CA ALA A 279 18.07 -11.08 3.47
C ALA A 279 18.93 -10.43 2.37
N GLY A 280 19.79 -9.43 2.69
CA GLY A 280 20.63 -8.71 1.73
C GLY A 280 19.84 -7.76 0.80
N LEU A 281 18.61 -7.39 1.15
CA LEU A 281 17.76 -6.48 0.38
C LEU A 281 17.92 -5.00 0.81
N LEU A 282 18.55 -4.77 1.96
CA LEU A 282 19.05 -3.48 2.43
C LEU A 282 20.53 -3.57 2.77
N LYS A 283 21.26 -2.48 2.50
CA LYS A 283 22.69 -2.33 2.86
C LYS A 283 22.85 -1.83 4.30
#